data_fd67a9ed6d79bad0f9c2c986c2e1ae72
#
_entry.id   fd67a9ed6d79bad0f9c2c986c2e1ae72
#
_cell.length_a   1.000
_cell.length_b   1.000
_cell.length_c   1.000
_cell.angle_alpha   90.00
_cell.angle_beta   90.00
_cell.angle_gamma   90.00
#
_symmetry.space_group_name_H-M   'P 1'
#
loop_
_entity.id
_entity.type
_entity.pdbx_description
1 polymer ?
#
loop_
_entity_poly.entity_id
_entity_poly.type
_entity_poly.pdbx_seq_one_letter_code
_entity_poly.pdbx_strand_id
1 'polypeptide(L)'
;EYLPETYSGDDVGRITKGAALMLKADMYLDMASYKKFHQGEEAKELWKEAASLAKKVIDLNLYGLENDFAFLFKAAANNNNKEVILAHQYMEDELTHMLPVLCSPSGVGVTGRGWASFCPTRDLVDSYEMTDGKTIYESSLYDMDHPWENRDARLKKTFMLPGVDILRPDGSYTPYMPHPAYNNPERINNEGGGITGYMYLKYNDLELEKVDASWTNFSLYRYAETLLIYAEALNEYEPYNAEIVWAVNQVRKRAGLPGVDSQLGNQE
;
A
#
# COMPACT_ATOMS: atom_id res chain seq x y z
N GLU A 1 9.36 -15.86 21.89
CA GLU A 1 10.51 -15.51 22.76
C GLU A 1 11.87 -15.95 22.19
N TYR A 2 11.92 -16.95 21.28
CA TYR A 2 13.16 -17.55 20.79
C TYR A 2 13.59 -17.09 19.38
N LEU A 3 12.74 -16.32 18.68
CA LEU A 3 13.09 -15.81 17.35
C LEU A 3 14.06 -14.62 17.48
N PRO A 4 15.09 -14.54 16.65
CA PRO A 4 15.99 -13.40 16.62
C PRO A 4 15.27 -12.13 16.12
N GLU A 5 15.81 -10.99 16.44
CA GLU A 5 15.29 -9.70 16.01
C GLU A 5 15.64 -9.41 14.53
N THR A 6 16.79 -9.87 14.09
CA THR A 6 17.27 -9.71 12.71
C THR A 6 18.03 -10.95 12.25
N TYR A 7 18.11 -11.13 10.95
CA TYR A 7 18.97 -12.12 10.29
C TYR A 7 20.00 -11.43 9.38
N SER A 8 21.07 -12.12 9.07
CA SER A 8 22.12 -11.66 8.14
C SER A 8 22.54 -12.77 7.19
N GLY A 9 23.23 -12.40 6.11
CA GLY A 9 23.68 -13.35 5.08
C GLY A 9 22.51 -14.09 4.43
N ASP A 10 22.66 -15.39 4.24
CA ASP A 10 21.69 -16.26 3.57
C ASP A 10 20.39 -16.49 4.36
N ASP A 11 20.35 -16.05 5.61
CA ASP A 11 19.16 -16.16 6.46
C ASP A 11 18.24 -14.93 6.37
N VAL A 12 18.62 -13.89 5.64
CA VAL A 12 17.78 -12.71 5.43
C VAL A 12 16.45 -13.10 4.78
N GLY A 13 15.35 -12.59 5.30
CA GLY A 13 13.98 -12.93 4.85
C GLY A 13 13.28 -14.00 5.67
N ARG A 14 13.98 -14.67 6.60
CA ARG A 14 13.33 -15.59 7.55
C ARG A 14 12.48 -14.84 8.57
N ILE A 15 11.54 -15.56 9.17
CA ILE A 15 10.59 -15.01 10.16
C ILE A 15 11.35 -14.54 11.41
N THR A 16 11.29 -13.23 11.65
CA THR A 16 11.89 -12.57 12.81
C THR A 16 10.92 -12.49 13.99
N LYS A 17 11.42 -12.05 15.16
CA LYS A 17 10.59 -11.70 16.31
C LYS A 17 9.54 -10.64 15.97
N GLY A 18 9.92 -9.62 15.18
CA GLY A 18 8.99 -8.58 14.70
C GLY A 18 7.86 -9.15 13.84
N ALA A 19 8.19 -10.04 12.90
CA ALA A 19 7.20 -10.70 12.05
C ALA A 19 6.19 -11.55 12.86
N ALA A 20 6.68 -12.32 13.86
CA ALA A 20 5.82 -13.10 14.72
C ALA A 20 4.91 -12.25 15.62
N LEU A 21 5.42 -11.11 16.10
CA LEU A 21 4.62 -10.13 16.87
C LEU A 21 3.54 -9.51 16.01
N MET A 22 3.87 -9.14 14.75
CA MET A 22 2.89 -8.59 13.79
C MET A 22 1.78 -9.56 13.48
N LEU A 23 2.11 -10.80 13.10
CA LEU A 23 1.08 -11.83 12.86
C LEU A 23 0.15 -11.98 14.06
N LYS A 24 0.71 -11.99 15.27
CA LYS A 24 -0.09 -12.12 16.49
C LYS A 24 -0.97 -10.88 16.73
N ALA A 25 -0.45 -9.67 16.50
CA ALA A 25 -1.22 -8.43 16.62
C ALA A 25 -2.40 -8.39 15.65
N ASP A 26 -2.17 -8.75 14.40
CA ASP A 26 -3.15 -8.84 13.32
C ASP A 26 -4.26 -9.85 13.66
N MET A 27 -3.89 -11.05 14.09
CA MET A 27 -4.87 -12.06 14.53
C MET A 27 -5.75 -11.59 15.70
N TYR A 28 -5.18 -10.89 16.69
CA TYR A 28 -5.97 -10.35 17.81
C TYR A 28 -6.88 -9.22 17.37
N LEU A 29 -6.44 -8.37 16.43
CA LEU A 29 -7.24 -7.31 15.82
C LEU A 29 -8.46 -7.91 15.10
N ASP A 30 -8.22 -8.91 14.24
CA ASP A 30 -9.27 -9.61 13.51
C ASP A 30 -10.27 -10.30 14.44
N MET A 31 -9.77 -11.01 15.46
CA MET A 31 -10.62 -11.66 16.47
C MET A 31 -11.49 -10.64 17.23
N ALA A 32 -10.91 -9.50 17.60
CA ALA A 32 -11.62 -8.44 18.30
C ALA A 32 -12.70 -7.80 17.42
N SER A 33 -12.35 -7.49 16.18
CA SER A 33 -13.23 -6.92 15.17
C SER A 33 -14.40 -7.88 14.87
N TYR A 34 -14.11 -9.15 14.61
CA TYR A 34 -15.14 -10.16 14.37
C TYR A 34 -16.10 -10.28 15.56
N LYS A 35 -15.56 -10.34 16.77
CA LYS A 35 -16.35 -10.45 18.00
C LYS A 35 -17.28 -9.23 18.18
N LYS A 36 -16.75 -8.02 18.01
CA LYS A 36 -17.52 -6.78 18.16
C LYS A 36 -18.59 -6.62 17.07
N PHE A 37 -18.20 -6.72 15.78
CA PHE A 37 -19.06 -6.31 14.67
C PHE A 37 -19.96 -7.45 14.12
N HIS A 38 -19.58 -8.72 14.31
CA HIS A 38 -20.37 -9.86 13.83
C HIS A 38 -21.09 -10.62 14.94
N GLN A 39 -20.55 -10.64 16.16
CA GLN A 39 -21.20 -11.31 17.29
C GLN A 39 -21.92 -10.34 18.24
N GLY A 40 -21.62 -9.04 18.15
CA GLY A 40 -22.19 -8.04 19.07
C GLY A 40 -21.69 -8.17 20.52
N GLU A 41 -20.48 -8.70 20.70
CA GLU A 41 -19.89 -8.96 21.99
C GLU A 41 -18.74 -7.99 22.32
N GLU A 42 -18.54 -7.73 23.61
CA GLU A 42 -17.39 -6.96 24.09
C GLU A 42 -16.07 -7.68 23.76
N ALA A 43 -15.08 -6.92 23.29
CA ALA A 43 -13.78 -7.45 22.85
C ALA A 43 -12.58 -6.70 23.47
N LYS A 44 -12.79 -5.97 24.57
CA LYS A 44 -11.80 -5.05 25.16
C LYS A 44 -10.42 -5.67 25.38
N GLU A 45 -10.34 -6.87 25.91
CA GLU A 45 -9.05 -7.54 26.17
C GLU A 45 -8.35 -7.97 24.87
N LEU A 46 -9.10 -8.30 23.81
CA LEU A 46 -8.51 -8.63 22.50
C LEU A 46 -7.91 -7.37 21.83
N TRP A 47 -8.63 -6.23 21.87
CA TRP A 47 -8.11 -4.94 21.41
C TRP A 47 -6.85 -4.52 22.17
N LYS A 48 -6.85 -4.67 23.48
CA LYS A 48 -5.70 -4.39 24.34
C LYS A 48 -4.48 -5.24 23.97
N GLU A 49 -4.69 -6.54 23.73
CA GLU A 49 -3.58 -7.43 23.35
C GLU A 49 -3.04 -7.08 21.96
N ALA A 50 -3.93 -6.77 20.98
CA ALA A 50 -3.52 -6.29 19.65
C ALA A 50 -2.66 -5.02 19.76
N ALA A 51 -3.12 -4.01 20.51
CA ALA A 51 -2.36 -2.77 20.75
C ALA A 51 -1.01 -3.04 21.43
N SER A 52 -0.99 -3.89 22.47
CA SER A 52 0.23 -4.25 23.19
C SER A 52 1.27 -4.94 22.29
N LEU A 53 0.83 -5.82 21.39
CA LEU A 53 1.70 -6.54 20.47
C LEU A 53 2.26 -5.63 19.38
N ALA A 54 1.42 -4.77 18.79
CA ALA A 54 1.87 -3.76 17.83
C ALA A 54 2.86 -2.78 18.47
N LYS A 55 2.59 -2.33 19.71
CA LYS A 55 3.53 -1.49 20.49
C LYS A 55 4.88 -2.17 20.69
N LYS A 56 4.91 -3.47 20.99
CA LYS A 56 6.17 -4.21 21.10
C LYS A 56 6.99 -4.20 19.82
N VAL A 57 6.34 -4.23 18.64
CA VAL A 57 7.06 -4.09 17.36
C VAL A 57 7.63 -2.68 17.20
N ILE A 58 6.86 -1.65 17.56
CA ILE A 58 7.32 -0.25 17.54
C ILE A 58 8.55 -0.09 18.44
N ASP A 59 8.49 -0.64 19.66
CA ASP A 59 9.54 -0.51 20.68
C ASP A 59 10.82 -1.32 20.38
N LEU A 60 10.78 -2.24 19.40
CA LEU A 60 12.02 -2.85 18.89
C LEU A 60 12.96 -1.83 18.26
N ASN A 61 12.45 -0.69 17.76
CA ASN A 61 13.21 0.35 17.07
C ASN A 61 14.05 -0.16 15.88
N LEU A 62 13.61 -1.25 15.26
CA LEU A 62 14.26 -1.86 14.10
C LEU A 62 13.67 -1.38 12.77
N TYR A 63 12.43 -0.90 12.82
CA TYR A 63 11.63 -0.56 11.66
C TYR A 63 11.29 0.93 11.61
N GLY A 64 10.99 1.43 10.43
CA GLY A 64 10.58 2.81 10.23
C GLY A 64 9.89 2.99 8.87
N LEU A 65 9.21 4.10 8.67
CA LEU A 65 8.61 4.41 7.37
C LEU A 65 9.68 4.77 6.34
N GLU A 66 9.59 4.21 5.14
CA GLU A 66 10.38 4.65 4.00
C GLU A 66 9.88 6.00 3.49
N ASN A 67 10.83 6.87 3.14
CA ASN A 67 10.51 8.21 2.65
C ASN A 67 9.87 8.13 1.25
N ASP A 68 10.43 7.28 0.37
CA ASP A 68 9.84 7.04 -0.95
C ASP A 68 8.92 5.82 -0.90
N PHE A 69 7.62 6.11 -0.90
CA PHE A 69 6.59 5.09 -0.91
C PHE A 69 6.68 4.15 -2.12
N ALA A 70 7.01 4.68 -3.30
CA ALA A 70 7.07 3.87 -4.52
C ALA A 70 8.24 2.89 -4.52
N PHE A 71 9.35 3.25 -3.87
CA PHE A 71 10.54 2.40 -3.74
C PHE A 71 10.23 1.03 -3.13
N LEU A 72 9.32 0.97 -2.14
CA LEU A 72 8.94 -0.27 -1.45
C LEU A 72 8.42 -1.38 -2.36
N PHE A 73 7.97 -1.05 -3.55
CA PHE A 73 7.32 -1.97 -4.50
C PHE A 73 8.17 -2.26 -5.73
N LYS A 74 9.48 -2.02 -5.64
CA LYS A 74 10.48 -2.33 -6.67
C LYS A 74 11.44 -3.41 -6.18
N ALA A 75 12.01 -4.18 -7.11
CA ALA A 75 13.00 -5.20 -6.79
C ALA A 75 14.23 -4.64 -6.04
N ALA A 76 14.61 -3.38 -6.31
CA ALA A 76 15.68 -2.69 -5.61
C ALA A 76 15.46 -2.52 -4.10
N ALA A 77 14.21 -2.62 -3.63
CA ALA A 77 13.86 -2.57 -2.21
C ALA A 77 13.93 -3.94 -1.53
N ASN A 78 14.11 -5.03 -2.28
CA ASN A 78 14.18 -6.37 -1.71
C ASN A 78 15.25 -6.44 -0.63
N ASN A 79 14.84 -6.73 0.62
CA ASN A 79 15.71 -6.82 1.79
C ASN A 79 16.63 -5.59 2.02
N ASN A 80 16.33 -4.45 1.37
CA ASN A 80 17.09 -3.21 1.41
C ASN A 80 16.16 -2.02 1.73
N ASN A 81 15.35 -2.15 2.76
CA ASN A 81 14.48 -1.09 3.27
C ASN A 81 14.26 -1.30 4.78
N LYS A 82 13.79 -0.27 5.45
CA LYS A 82 13.51 -0.29 6.89
C LYS A 82 12.03 -0.47 7.23
N GLU A 83 11.14 -0.54 6.24
CA GLU A 83 9.69 -0.58 6.50
C GLU A 83 9.12 -2.00 6.45
N VAL A 84 9.63 -2.87 5.59
CA VAL A 84 9.14 -4.24 5.44
C VAL A 84 9.57 -5.09 6.63
N ILE A 85 8.58 -5.69 7.30
CA ILE A 85 8.78 -6.57 8.47
C ILE A 85 8.82 -8.04 8.03
N LEU A 86 7.94 -8.40 7.09
CA LEU A 86 7.88 -9.73 6.51
C LEU A 86 7.44 -9.62 5.04
N ALA A 87 8.12 -10.33 4.17
CA ALA A 87 7.74 -10.45 2.77
C ALA A 87 7.84 -11.89 2.29
N HIS A 88 7.01 -12.23 1.31
CA HIS A 88 7.25 -13.39 0.49
C HIS A 88 8.47 -13.10 -0.38
N GLN A 89 9.52 -13.91 -0.23
CA GLN A 89 10.80 -13.69 -0.91
C GLN A 89 10.76 -14.22 -2.34
N TYR A 90 11.30 -13.43 -3.25
CA TYR A 90 11.51 -13.81 -4.64
C TYR A 90 12.98 -13.61 -5.01
N MET A 91 13.43 -14.29 -6.06
CA MET A 91 14.82 -14.26 -6.49
C MET A 91 14.87 -14.22 -8.02
N GLU A 92 15.73 -13.36 -8.54
CA GLU A 92 15.91 -13.19 -9.97
C GLU A 92 16.26 -14.53 -10.65
N ASP A 93 15.56 -14.79 -11.76
CA ASP A 93 15.71 -16.00 -12.60
C ASP A 93 15.40 -17.35 -11.93
N GLU A 94 15.17 -17.41 -10.61
CA GLU A 94 14.94 -18.66 -9.89
C GLU A 94 13.54 -18.76 -9.30
N LEU A 95 13.08 -17.74 -8.59
CA LEU A 95 11.75 -17.69 -7.97
C LEU A 95 11.07 -16.36 -8.30
N THR A 96 10.28 -16.35 -9.34
CA THR A 96 9.67 -15.15 -9.90
C THR A 96 8.15 -15.21 -9.88
N HIS A 97 7.52 -14.08 -10.17
CA HIS A 97 6.08 -13.98 -10.33
C HIS A 97 5.69 -13.06 -11.49
N MET A 98 4.45 -13.17 -11.94
CA MET A 98 3.93 -12.43 -13.10
C MET A 98 3.03 -11.25 -12.73
N LEU A 99 3.08 -10.76 -11.49
CA LEU A 99 2.20 -9.66 -11.05
C LEU A 99 2.29 -8.40 -11.93
N PRO A 100 3.48 -7.95 -12.40
CA PRO A 100 3.55 -6.78 -13.28
C PRO A 100 2.75 -6.95 -14.58
N VAL A 101 2.84 -8.09 -15.26
CA VAL A 101 2.07 -8.30 -16.51
C VAL A 101 0.57 -8.36 -16.25
N LEU A 102 0.14 -8.83 -15.09
CA LEU A 102 -1.28 -8.86 -14.67
C LEU A 102 -1.80 -7.46 -14.34
N CYS A 103 -0.93 -6.56 -13.86
CA CYS A 103 -1.28 -5.20 -13.46
C CYS A 103 -1.07 -4.17 -14.60
N SER A 104 -0.33 -4.50 -15.65
CA SER A 104 -0.08 -3.61 -16.79
C SER A 104 -1.14 -3.76 -17.88
N PRO A 105 -1.53 -2.66 -18.52
CA PRO A 105 -2.19 -2.73 -19.82
C PRO A 105 -1.16 -2.98 -20.93
N SER A 106 -1.63 -3.39 -22.11
CA SER A 106 -0.79 -3.49 -23.30
C SER A 106 -0.29 -2.10 -23.75
N GLY A 107 0.92 -2.04 -24.30
CA GLY A 107 1.52 -0.79 -24.81
C GLY A 107 2.16 0.08 -23.73
N VAL A 108 2.31 -0.40 -22.50
CA VAL A 108 2.89 0.32 -21.37
C VAL A 108 4.14 -0.39 -20.85
N GLY A 109 5.10 0.40 -20.32
CA GLY A 109 6.41 -0.07 -19.86
C GLY A 109 7.34 -0.45 -21.00
N VAL A 110 8.58 -0.75 -20.68
CA VAL A 110 9.64 -1.07 -21.67
C VAL A 110 9.32 -2.26 -22.57
N THR A 111 8.51 -3.21 -22.10
CA THR A 111 8.13 -4.39 -22.87
C THR A 111 6.87 -4.21 -23.70
N GLY A 112 6.01 -3.24 -23.35
CA GLY A 112 4.67 -3.08 -23.91
C GLY A 112 3.72 -4.26 -23.67
N ARG A 113 4.09 -5.20 -22.80
CA ARG A 113 3.30 -6.41 -22.48
C ARG A 113 2.46 -6.19 -21.24
N GLY A 114 1.17 -6.49 -21.33
CA GLY A 114 0.27 -6.43 -20.20
C GLY A 114 -1.05 -7.14 -20.52
N TRP A 115 -1.67 -7.70 -19.48
CA TRP A 115 -2.95 -8.42 -19.56
C TRP A 115 -4.09 -7.68 -18.87
N ALA A 116 -3.79 -6.61 -18.15
CA ALA A 116 -4.77 -5.76 -17.47
C ALA A 116 -5.81 -6.55 -16.62
N SER A 117 -5.37 -7.64 -15.98
CA SER A 117 -6.25 -8.56 -15.24
C SER A 117 -6.69 -7.98 -13.91
N PHE A 118 -5.87 -7.14 -13.28
CA PHE A 118 -6.15 -6.51 -12.00
C PHE A 118 -6.36 -5.02 -12.18
N CYS A 119 -7.61 -4.59 -12.02
CA CYS A 119 -8.01 -3.19 -12.18
C CYS A 119 -8.54 -2.66 -10.84
N PRO A 120 -8.05 -1.51 -10.35
CA PRO A 120 -8.65 -0.86 -9.19
C PRO A 120 -10.04 -0.34 -9.54
N THR A 121 -10.93 -0.31 -8.55
CA THR A 121 -12.23 0.34 -8.68
C THR A 121 -12.07 1.86 -8.63
N ARG A 122 -13.04 2.57 -9.17
CA ARG A 122 -13.12 4.03 -9.05
C ARG A 122 -13.22 4.46 -7.59
N ASP A 123 -14.02 3.76 -6.79
CA ASP A 123 -14.20 4.09 -5.36
C ASP A 123 -12.86 4.05 -4.61
N LEU A 124 -11.99 3.07 -4.93
CA LEU A 124 -10.65 3.03 -4.35
C LEU A 124 -9.80 4.23 -4.80
N VAL A 125 -9.87 4.65 -6.06
CA VAL A 125 -9.15 5.83 -6.55
C VAL A 125 -9.69 7.11 -5.92
N ASP A 126 -11.01 7.22 -5.79
CA ASP A 126 -11.69 8.38 -5.21
C ASP A 126 -11.49 8.49 -3.69
N SER A 127 -11.22 7.38 -2.99
CA SER A 127 -10.96 7.35 -1.54
C SER A 127 -9.65 8.04 -1.12
N TYR A 128 -8.73 8.27 -2.05
CA TYR A 128 -7.53 9.05 -1.74
C TYR A 128 -7.91 10.51 -1.48
N GLU A 129 -7.43 11.05 -0.37
CA GLU A 129 -7.73 12.42 0.06
C GLU A 129 -7.12 13.48 -0.86
N MET A 130 -7.59 14.69 -0.72
CA MET A 130 -6.95 15.90 -1.23
C MET A 130 -5.78 16.31 -0.32
N THR A 131 -4.90 17.18 -0.79
CA THR A 131 -3.74 17.66 0.00
C THR A 131 -4.13 18.43 1.27
N ASP A 132 -5.38 18.88 1.39
CA ASP A 132 -5.93 19.48 2.60
C ASP A 132 -6.50 18.46 3.60
N GLY A 133 -6.40 17.15 3.28
CA GLY A 133 -6.86 16.06 4.14
C GLY A 133 -8.35 15.77 4.09
N LYS A 134 -9.07 16.38 3.14
CA LYS A 134 -10.50 16.15 2.91
C LYS A 134 -10.73 15.20 1.75
N THR A 135 -11.94 14.64 1.69
CA THR A 135 -12.36 13.86 0.53
C THR A 135 -12.51 14.74 -0.71
N ILE A 136 -12.58 14.13 -1.90
CA ILE A 136 -12.83 14.85 -3.16
C ILE A 136 -14.20 15.55 -3.19
N TYR A 137 -15.13 15.12 -2.33
CA TYR A 137 -16.50 15.69 -2.25
C TYR A 137 -16.58 16.89 -1.32
N GLU A 138 -15.63 17.08 -0.42
CA GLU A 138 -15.62 18.10 0.61
C GLU A 138 -14.58 19.21 0.37
N SER A 139 -13.54 18.88 -0.38
CA SER A 139 -12.43 19.80 -0.62
C SER A 139 -12.72 20.77 -1.75
N SER A 140 -12.50 22.06 -1.50
CA SER A 140 -12.53 23.09 -2.54
C SER A 140 -11.35 23.04 -3.51
N LEU A 141 -10.36 22.18 -3.25
CA LEU A 141 -9.19 21.98 -4.12
C LEU A 141 -9.47 21.01 -5.27
N TYR A 142 -10.58 20.27 -5.22
CA TYR A 142 -10.93 19.32 -6.27
C TYR A 142 -11.40 20.03 -7.53
N ASP A 143 -10.78 19.71 -8.66
CA ASP A 143 -11.12 20.19 -9.98
C ASP A 143 -11.46 19.01 -10.90
N MET A 144 -12.66 18.98 -11.46
CA MET A 144 -13.11 17.91 -12.37
C MET A 144 -12.32 17.86 -13.69
N ASP A 145 -11.78 18.99 -14.13
CA ASP A 145 -10.96 19.06 -15.34
C ASP A 145 -9.51 18.60 -15.08
N HIS A 146 -9.08 18.66 -13.81
CA HIS A 146 -7.75 18.23 -13.35
C HIS A 146 -7.85 17.29 -12.13
N PRO A 147 -8.52 16.13 -12.25
CA PRO A 147 -8.95 15.31 -11.09
C PRO A 147 -7.81 14.67 -10.30
N TRP A 148 -6.58 14.72 -10.83
CA TRP A 148 -5.38 14.14 -10.21
C TRP A 148 -4.47 15.18 -9.55
N GLU A 149 -4.84 16.45 -9.61
CA GLU A 149 -4.08 17.52 -8.96
C GLU A 149 -4.55 17.70 -7.51
N ASN A 150 -3.64 18.20 -6.68
CA ASN A 150 -3.89 18.42 -5.24
C ASN A 150 -4.38 17.18 -4.48
N ARG A 151 -4.06 15.96 -4.97
CA ARG A 151 -4.40 14.68 -4.34
C ARG A 151 -3.25 14.16 -3.49
N ASP A 152 -3.56 13.24 -2.59
CA ASP A 152 -2.57 12.44 -1.88
C ASP A 152 -1.48 11.97 -2.84
N ALA A 153 -0.21 12.23 -2.48
CA ALA A 153 0.93 11.90 -3.35
C ALA A 153 1.06 10.40 -3.65
N ARG A 154 0.46 9.53 -2.83
CA ARG A 154 0.44 8.08 -3.06
C ARG A 154 -0.47 7.67 -4.21
N LEU A 155 -1.46 8.50 -4.60
CA LEU A 155 -2.39 8.22 -5.70
C LEU A 155 -1.62 7.91 -6.99
N LYS A 156 -0.80 8.84 -7.46
CA LYS A 156 0.02 8.70 -8.68
C LYS A 156 1.13 7.67 -8.57
N LYS A 157 1.49 7.25 -7.35
CA LYS A 157 2.47 6.18 -7.08
C LYS A 157 1.82 4.79 -7.00
N THR A 158 0.52 4.75 -6.84
CA THR A 158 -0.25 3.50 -6.73
C THR A 158 -0.94 3.13 -8.04
N PHE A 159 -1.39 4.12 -8.81
CA PHE A 159 -2.21 3.89 -10.00
C PHE A 159 -1.67 4.59 -11.24
N MET A 160 -1.87 3.95 -12.39
CA MET A 160 -1.86 4.59 -13.70
C MET A 160 -3.19 5.29 -13.88
N LEU A 161 -3.15 6.59 -14.07
CA LEU A 161 -4.32 7.46 -14.12
C LEU A 161 -4.51 8.03 -15.54
N PRO A 162 -5.74 8.10 -16.06
CA PRO A 162 -6.01 8.67 -17.38
C PRO A 162 -5.42 10.08 -17.53
N GLY A 163 -4.72 10.33 -18.63
CA GLY A 163 -4.08 11.60 -18.95
C GLY A 163 -2.72 11.83 -18.28
N VAL A 164 -2.28 10.95 -17.37
CA VAL A 164 -0.95 11.04 -16.76
C VAL A 164 0.08 10.33 -17.65
N ASP A 165 1.24 10.97 -17.82
CA ASP A 165 2.32 10.42 -18.63
C ASP A 165 2.85 9.11 -18.03
N ILE A 166 3.06 8.12 -18.90
CA ILE A 166 3.54 6.79 -18.54
C ILE A 166 4.61 6.33 -19.53
N LEU A 167 5.55 5.52 -19.04
CA LEU A 167 6.63 4.96 -19.86
C LEU A 167 6.07 4.06 -20.97
N ARG A 168 6.63 4.21 -22.18
CA ARG A 168 6.30 3.45 -23.39
C ARG A 168 7.46 2.55 -23.82
N PRO A 169 7.20 1.54 -24.69
CA PRO A 169 8.25 0.63 -25.17
C PRO A 169 9.42 1.30 -25.90
N ASP A 170 9.19 2.46 -26.50
CA ASP A 170 10.23 3.24 -27.18
C ASP A 170 11.03 4.15 -26.23
N GLY A 171 10.78 4.06 -24.92
CA GLY A 171 11.41 4.89 -23.89
C GLY A 171 10.77 6.27 -23.73
N SER A 172 9.77 6.62 -24.52
CA SER A 172 9.04 7.89 -24.38
C SER A 172 8.09 7.87 -23.20
N TYR A 173 7.70 9.06 -22.73
CA TYR A 173 6.61 9.24 -21.76
C TYR A 173 5.46 9.95 -22.45
N THR A 174 4.29 9.30 -22.50
CA THR A 174 3.08 9.86 -23.11
C THR A 174 1.85 9.55 -22.26
N PRO A 175 0.78 10.36 -22.36
CA PRO A 175 -0.42 10.17 -21.54
C PRO A 175 -1.02 8.76 -21.68
N TYR A 176 -1.39 8.18 -20.54
CA TYR A 176 -2.20 6.96 -20.48
C TYR A 176 -3.64 7.27 -20.88
N MET A 177 -4.13 6.68 -21.97
CA MET A 177 -5.40 7.05 -22.60
C MET A 177 -6.33 5.85 -22.74
N PRO A 178 -6.95 5.37 -21.63
CA PRO A 178 -7.76 4.15 -21.64
C PRO A 178 -9.16 4.33 -22.25
N HIS A 179 -9.57 5.55 -22.60
CA HIS A 179 -10.92 5.80 -23.10
C HIS A 179 -11.15 5.09 -24.46
N PRO A 180 -12.31 4.45 -24.68
CA PRO A 180 -12.61 3.67 -25.90
C PRO A 180 -12.53 4.45 -27.21
N ALA A 181 -12.65 5.78 -27.18
CA ALA A 181 -12.52 6.63 -28.37
C ALA A 181 -11.08 6.68 -28.94
N TYR A 182 -10.07 6.31 -28.15
CA TYR A 182 -8.69 6.24 -28.59
C TYR A 182 -8.39 4.90 -29.24
N ASN A 183 -7.70 4.90 -30.37
CA ASN A 183 -7.29 3.68 -31.05
C ASN A 183 -5.88 3.27 -30.60
N ASN A 184 -5.76 2.80 -29.36
CA ASN A 184 -4.52 2.37 -28.73
C ASN A 184 -4.69 1.01 -28.01
N PRO A 185 -3.60 0.32 -27.65
CA PRO A 185 -3.66 -1.00 -27.02
C PRO A 185 -4.29 -0.98 -25.62
N GLU A 186 -4.12 0.11 -24.87
CA GLU A 186 -4.54 0.24 -23.47
C GLU A 186 -6.02 0.64 -23.28
N ARG A 187 -6.77 0.84 -24.36
CA ARG A 187 -8.19 1.26 -24.25
C ARG A 187 -9.05 0.21 -23.56
N ILE A 188 -10.03 0.65 -22.78
CA ILE A 188 -11.04 -0.20 -22.14
C ILE A 188 -11.72 -1.11 -23.18
N ASN A 189 -12.00 -2.33 -22.79
CA ASN A 189 -12.62 -3.38 -23.64
C ASN A 189 -11.75 -3.87 -24.81
N ASN A 190 -10.48 -3.51 -24.84
CA ASN A 190 -9.50 -4.14 -25.72
C ASN A 190 -8.82 -5.30 -24.97
N GLU A 191 -8.30 -6.27 -25.71
CA GLU A 191 -7.45 -7.31 -25.11
C GLU A 191 -6.22 -6.64 -24.48
N GLY A 192 -6.07 -6.77 -23.13
CA GLY A 192 -5.02 -6.10 -22.37
C GLY A 192 -5.29 -4.62 -22.02
N GLY A 193 -6.51 -4.12 -22.20
CA GLY A 193 -6.87 -2.73 -21.89
C GLY A 193 -7.55 -2.49 -20.53
N GLY A 194 -7.89 -3.56 -19.81
CA GLY A 194 -8.61 -3.46 -18.53
C GLY A 194 -10.10 -3.08 -18.67
N ILE A 195 -10.78 -2.92 -17.54
CA ILE A 195 -12.23 -2.69 -17.51
C ILE A 195 -12.64 -1.40 -16.80
N THR A 196 -11.79 -0.82 -15.94
CA THR A 196 -12.12 0.38 -15.15
C THR A 196 -11.47 1.66 -15.66
N GLY A 197 -10.49 1.54 -16.56
CA GLY A 197 -9.67 2.65 -17.00
C GLY A 197 -8.55 3.04 -16.04
N TYR A 198 -8.41 2.33 -14.94
CA TYR A 198 -7.33 2.48 -13.96
C TYR A 198 -6.53 1.20 -13.88
N MET A 199 -5.21 1.31 -13.68
CA MET A 199 -4.31 0.16 -13.52
C MET A 199 -3.38 0.39 -12.33
N TYR A 200 -2.75 -0.68 -11.82
CA TYR A 200 -1.81 -0.57 -10.71
C TYR A 200 -0.39 -0.24 -11.18
N LEU A 201 0.24 0.75 -10.53
CA LEU A 201 1.69 0.96 -10.53
C LEU A 201 2.38 0.25 -9.36
N LYS A 202 1.68 0.11 -8.25
CA LYS A 202 2.18 -0.59 -7.07
C LYS A 202 2.50 -2.05 -7.42
N TYR A 203 3.73 -2.51 -7.16
CA TYR A 203 4.29 -3.81 -7.60
C TYR A 203 4.40 -3.98 -9.12
N ASN A 204 4.33 -2.89 -9.88
CA ASN A 204 4.44 -2.91 -11.31
C ASN A 204 5.58 -1.97 -11.74
N ASP A 205 6.78 -2.50 -11.81
CA ASP A 205 7.94 -1.75 -12.27
C ASP A 205 7.94 -1.72 -13.81
N LEU A 206 7.62 -0.56 -14.37
CA LEU A 206 7.51 -0.37 -15.82
C LEU A 206 8.86 -0.43 -16.56
N GLU A 207 9.96 -0.32 -15.82
CA GLU A 207 11.33 -0.45 -16.35
C GLU A 207 11.79 -1.90 -16.40
N LEU A 208 11.00 -2.85 -15.87
CA LEU A 208 11.36 -4.24 -15.80
C LEU A 208 11.27 -4.93 -17.19
N GLU A 209 12.36 -5.47 -17.69
CA GLU A 209 12.41 -6.17 -18.98
C GLU A 209 11.72 -7.53 -18.96
N LYS A 210 11.61 -8.17 -17.77
CA LYS A 210 10.97 -9.47 -17.56
C LYS A 210 9.67 -9.32 -16.75
N VAL A 211 8.65 -8.68 -17.32
CA VAL A 211 7.39 -8.38 -16.62
C VAL A 211 6.59 -9.63 -16.21
N ASP A 212 6.84 -10.75 -16.85
CA ASP A 212 6.26 -12.07 -16.52
C ASP A 212 7.15 -12.92 -15.59
N ALA A 213 8.30 -12.39 -15.19
CA ALA A 213 9.25 -13.02 -14.28
C ALA A 213 9.85 -12.00 -13.30
N SER A 214 9.01 -11.22 -12.66
CA SER A 214 9.42 -10.26 -11.62
C SER A 214 9.92 -10.98 -10.37
N TRP A 215 10.95 -10.43 -9.75
CA TRP A 215 11.48 -10.90 -8.46
C TRP A 215 11.27 -9.89 -7.32
N THR A 216 10.38 -8.93 -7.50
CA THR A 216 10.02 -7.99 -6.44
C THR A 216 9.37 -8.74 -5.27
N ASN A 217 9.94 -8.61 -4.07
CA ASN A 217 9.37 -9.22 -2.88
C ASN A 217 7.98 -8.68 -2.59
N PHE A 218 7.04 -9.57 -2.25
CA PHE A 218 5.69 -9.18 -1.88
C PHE A 218 5.57 -9.00 -0.37
N SER A 219 5.38 -7.75 0.06
CA SER A 219 5.29 -7.40 1.49
C SER A 219 4.03 -7.98 2.11
N LEU A 220 4.20 -8.79 3.15
CA LEU A 220 3.12 -9.32 3.98
C LEU A 220 2.82 -8.37 5.14
N TYR A 221 3.86 -7.92 5.85
CA TYR A 221 3.75 -6.93 6.92
C TYR A 221 4.73 -5.78 6.74
N ARG A 222 4.26 -4.56 6.97
CA ARG A 222 5.06 -3.33 6.93
C ARG A 222 4.81 -2.47 8.17
N TYR A 223 5.81 -1.68 8.55
CA TYR A 223 5.75 -0.80 9.72
C TYR A 223 4.58 0.19 9.69
N ALA A 224 4.17 0.66 8.49
CA ALA A 224 2.97 1.48 8.36
C ALA A 224 1.71 0.75 8.88
N GLU A 225 1.57 -0.54 8.60
CA GLU A 225 0.47 -1.36 9.09
C GLU A 225 0.56 -1.58 10.61
N THR A 226 1.76 -1.76 11.16
CA THR A 226 1.97 -1.82 12.62
C THR A 226 1.41 -0.57 13.30
N LEU A 227 1.70 0.62 12.75
CA LEU A 227 1.20 1.89 13.28
C LEU A 227 -0.33 1.97 13.20
N LEU A 228 -0.93 1.48 12.13
CA LEU A 228 -2.38 1.51 11.94
C LEU A 228 -3.09 0.48 12.84
N ILE A 229 -2.58 -0.75 12.97
CA ILE A 229 -3.09 -1.74 13.92
C ILE A 229 -3.01 -1.20 15.35
N TYR A 230 -1.88 -0.56 15.70
CA TYR A 230 -1.72 0.06 17.01
C TYR A 230 -2.77 1.14 17.27
N ALA A 231 -2.96 2.05 16.30
CA ALA A 231 -3.93 3.14 16.42
C ALA A 231 -5.37 2.62 16.52
N GLU A 232 -5.76 1.68 15.67
CA GLU A 232 -7.10 1.10 15.64
C GLU A 232 -7.41 0.37 16.95
N ALA A 233 -6.55 -0.56 17.34
CA ALA A 233 -6.74 -1.33 18.56
C ALA A 233 -6.75 -0.45 19.83
N LEU A 234 -5.88 0.58 19.85
CA LEU A 234 -5.83 1.52 20.96
C LEU A 234 -7.08 2.40 21.03
N ASN A 235 -7.62 2.81 19.88
CA ASN A 235 -8.86 3.59 19.80
C ASN A 235 -10.07 2.81 20.35
N GLU A 236 -10.11 1.51 20.15
CA GLU A 236 -11.16 0.64 20.69
C GLU A 236 -10.98 0.32 22.18
N TYR A 237 -9.73 0.22 22.63
CA TYR A 237 -9.38 -0.17 24.01
C TYR A 237 -9.32 1.03 24.97
N GLU A 238 -8.68 2.12 24.55
CA GLU A 238 -8.41 3.32 25.34
C GLU A 238 -8.62 4.58 24.48
N PRO A 239 -9.85 4.89 24.06
CA PRO A 239 -10.15 6.06 23.24
C PRO A 239 -9.63 7.33 23.93
N TYR A 240 -9.20 8.32 23.16
CA TYR A 240 -8.53 9.56 23.60
C TYR A 240 -7.04 9.42 23.98
N ASN A 241 -6.43 8.27 23.85
CA ASN A 241 -4.98 8.14 24.04
C ASN A 241 -4.25 8.92 22.93
N ALA A 242 -3.32 9.80 23.31
CA ALA A 242 -2.59 10.65 22.35
C ALA A 242 -1.73 9.85 21.35
N GLU A 243 -1.36 8.61 21.67
CA GLU A 243 -0.59 7.75 20.77
C GLU A 243 -1.41 7.28 19.56
N ILE A 244 -2.74 7.34 19.60
CA ILE A 244 -3.62 7.10 18.43
C ILE A 244 -3.29 8.13 17.33
N VAL A 245 -3.38 9.41 17.69
CA VAL A 245 -3.10 10.52 16.78
C VAL A 245 -1.64 10.50 16.32
N TRP A 246 -0.71 10.20 17.22
CA TRP A 246 0.71 10.06 16.88
C TRP A 246 0.93 9.00 15.80
N ALA A 247 0.38 7.80 15.96
CA ALA A 247 0.59 6.67 15.05
C ALA A 247 0.00 6.93 13.65
N VAL A 248 -1.23 7.44 13.59
CA VAL A 248 -1.88 7.83 12.32
C VAL A 248 -1.08 8.93 11.62
N ASN A 249 -0.63 9.94 12.38
CA ASN A 249 0.10 11.07 11.82
C ASN A 249 1.49 10.71 11.29
N GLN A 250 2.14 9.64 11.77
CA GLN A 250 3.37 9.14 11.12
C GLN A 250 3.11 8.75 9.67
N VAL A 251 2.04 8.00 9.42
CA VAL A 251 1.67 7.54 8.07
C VAL A 251 1.20 8.71 7.19
N ARG A 252 0.37 9.61 7.73
CA ARG A 252 -0.14 10.79 7.03
C ARG A 252 0.98 11.75 6.64
N LYS A 253 1.90 12.04 7.55
CA LYS A 253 3.07 12.90 7.31
C LYS A 253 3.95 12.35 6.18
N ARG A 254 4.22 11.02 6.17
CA ARG A 254 4.96 10.38 5.08
C ARG A 254 4.27 10.57 3.73
N ALA A 255 2.92 10.57 3.70
CA ALA A 255 2.12 10.81 2.50
C ALA A 255 2.03 12.30 2.10
N GLY A 256 2.57 13.22 2.91
CA GLY A 256 2.45 14.67 2.69
C GLY A 256 1.08 15.23 3.05
N LEU A 257 0.26 14.48 3.81
CA LEU A 257 -1.06 14.91 4.26
C LEU A 257 -0.99 15.63 5.61
N PRO A 258 -1.91 16.55 5.90
CA PRO A 258 -2.05 17.15 7.23
C PRO A 258 -2.36 16.07 8.26
N GLY A 259 -1.91 16.29 9.48
CA GLY A 259 -2.26 15.41 10.60
C GLY A 259 -3.75 15.47 10.92
N VAL A 260 -4.25 14.41 11.56
CA VAL A 260 -5.57 14.43 12.21
C VAL A 260 -5.45 15.20 13.53
N ASP A 261 -6.48 15.93 13.90
CA ASP A 261 -6.52 16.59 15.19
C ASP A 261 -6.85 15.59 16.32
N SER A 262 -6.61 16.00 17.56
CA SER A 262 -6.82 15.14 18.73
C SER A 262 -8.30 14.82 19.01
N GLN A 263 -9.24 15.38 18.24
CA GLN A 263 -10.68 15.14 18.41
C GLN A 263 -11.19 13.96 17.58
N LEU A 264 -10.43 13.51 16.59
CA LEU A 264 -10.77 12.33 15.77
C LEU A 264 -10.66 10.99 16.52
N GLY A 265 -10.15 10.98 17.74
CA GLY A 265 -10.23 9.83 18.64
C GLY A 265 -11.57 9.69 19.36
N ASN A 266 -12.55 10.51 19.06
CA ASN A 266 -13.89 10.38 19.61
C ASN A 266 -14.69 9.42 18.75
N GLN A 267 -15.04 8.28 19.32
CA GLN A 267 -16.07 7.40 18.76
C GLN A 267 -17.42 8.11 18.90
N GLU A 268 -17.84 8.87 17.89
CA GLU A 268 -19.23 9.23 17.68
C GLU A 268 -19.90 8.29 16.70
#